data_650e422e874b619a226ed15e3793beab
#
_entry.id   650e422e874b619a226ed15e3793beab
#
_cell.length_a   1.000
_cell.length_b   1.000
_cell.length_c   1.000
_cell.angle_alpha   90.00
_cell.angle_beta   90.00
_cell.angle_gamma   90.00
#
_symmetry.space_group_name_H-M   'P 1'
#
loop_
_entity.id
_entity.type
_entity.pdbx_description
1 polymer ?
#
loop_
_entity_poly.entity_id
_entity_poly.type
_entity_poly.pdbx_seq_one_letter_code
_entity_poly.pdbx_strand_id
1 'polypeptide(L)'
;MVLCTFLPALVGFRLNATWKRYIDDVYSLWDTNREQIDQFILEANRHHPTIKFTAEISEEKTNFLDTAIFKGERFYKDSIFDIRTHFKPTETFQYTHFSSCHAPGVKKGFIKGEALRLLRTNSSKATFEENVKNFRSHLRVRGYPDNLVNKVLPEVKFTDRKSALQQKPQKVKNGLMPFVTQYNPSVPNLLIF
;
A
#
# COMPACT_ATOMS: atom_id res chain seq x y z
N MET A 1 3.81 -16.99 -16.91
CA MET A 1 2.79 -16.23 -16.14
C MET A 1 3.14 -14.76 -16.25
N VAL A 2 2.26 -13.96 -16.79
CA VAL A 2 2.47 -12.56 -17.13
C VAL A 2 1.71 -11.68 -16.13
N LEU A 3 2.37 -10.63 -15.65
CA LEU A 3 1.82 -9.65 -14.71
C LEU A 3 1.24 -8.48 -15.51
N CYS A 4 0.02 -8.04 -15.20
CA CYS A 4 -0.61 -6.95 -15.92
C CYS A 4 -1.46 -6.07 -15.00
N THR A 5 -1.41 -4.75 -15.19
CA THR A 5 -2.28 -3.79 -14.51
C THR A 5 -3.22 -3.12 -15.50
N PHE A 6 -4.54 -3.11 -15.18
CA PHE A 6 -5.58 -2.56 -16.06
C PHE A 6 -6.59 -1.69 -15.31
N LEU A 7 -7.31 -0.89 -16.07
CA LEU A 7 -8.56 -0.22 -15.70
C LEU A 7 -9.81 -1.07 -16.01
N PRO A 8 -10.95 -0.89 -15.35
CA PRO A 8 -11.91 -1.96 -15.09
C PRO A 8 -12.97 -2.21 -16.16
N ALA A 9 -13.50 -3.41 -16.05
CA ALA A 9 -14.76 -3.97 -16.52
C ALA A 9 -14.80 -4.59 -17.91
N LEU A 10 -14.59 -5.93 -17.96
CA LEU A 10 -15.29 -6.76 -18.93
C LEU A 10 -15.54 -8.17 -18.41
N VAL A 11 -16.78 -8.58 -18.46
CA VAL A 11 -17.28 -9.91 -18.12
C VAL A 11 -17.18 -10.80 -19.37
N GLY A 12 -16.58 -11.97 -19.27
CA GLY A 12 -16.77 -12.99 -20.29
C GLY A 12 -15.60 -13.86 -20.72
N PHE A 13 -14.36 -13.53 -20.37
CA PHE A 13 -13.21 -14.42 -20.66
C PHE A 13 -12.92 -15.33 -19.45
N ARG A 14 -12.76 -16.64 -19.71
CA ARG A 14 -12.23 -17.56 -18.71
C ARG A 14 -10.75 -17.22 -18.47
N LEU A 15 -10.53 -16.30 -17.55
CA LEU A 15 -9.20 -15.99 -17.05
C LEU A 15 -8.88 -17.02 -15.96
N ASN A 16 -7.96 -17.91 -16.20
CA ASN A 16 -7.32 -18.72 -15.13
C ASN A 16 -6.40 -17.84 -14.26
N ALA A 17 -6.70 -16.55 -14.22
CA ALA A 17 -5.82 -15.54 -13.67
C ALA A 17 -6.43 -14.88 -12.43
N THR A 18 -5.58 -14.49 -11.51
CA THR A 18 -5.97 -13.64 -10.39
C THR A 18 -6.30 -12.25 -10.92
N TRP A 19 -7.47 -11.75 -10.57
CA TRP A 19 -7.93 -10.42 -10.92
C TRP A 19 -8.20 -9.61 -9.65
N LYS A 20 -7.50 -8.49 -9.46
CA LYS A 20 -7.67 -7.59 -8.33
C LYS A 20 -7.87 -6.18 -8.83
N ARG A 21 -8.93 -5.52 -8.36
CA ARG A 21 -9.27 -4.16 -8.73
C ARG A 21 -9.24 -3.24 -7.50
N TYR A 22 -8.68 -2.05 -7.68
CA TYR A 22 -8.77 -0.96 -6.73
C TYR A 22 -9.12 0.34 -7.50
N ILE A 23 -10.35 0.84 -7.33
CA ILE A 23 -10.92 1.99 -8.04
C ILE A 23 -10.76 1.83 -9.56
N ASP A 24 -9.78 2.49 -10.17
CA ASP A 24 -9.42 2.51 -11.59
C ASP A 24 -8.22 1.62 -11.94
N ASP A 25 -7.43 1.21 -10.95
CA ASP A 25 -6.31 0.29 -11.16
C ASP A 25 -6.75 -1.17 -11.08
N VAL A 26 -6.26 -1.98 -12.01
CA VAL A 26 -6.47 -3.44 -12.02
C VAL A 26 -5.14 -4.16 -12.13
N TYR A 27 -4.94 -5.13 -11.25
CA TYR A 27 -3.84 -6.08 -11.31
C TYR A 27 -4.36 -7.44 -11.72
N SER A 28 -3.70 -8.08 -12.67
CA SER A 28 -4.04 -9.43 -13.12
C SER A 28 -2.80 -10.28 -13.41
N LEU A 29 -2.96 -11.60 -13.23
CA LEU A 29 -1.98 -12.60 -13.61
C LEU A 29 -2.52 -13.38 -14.79
N TRP A 30 -1.68 -13.62 -15.79
CA TRP A 30 -2.04 -14.30 -17.02
C TRP A 30 -1.15 -15.53 -17.23
N ASP A 31 -1.77 -16.61 -17.62
CA ASP A 31 -1.11 -17.83 -18.09
C ASP A 31 -1.34 -17.97 -19.60
N THR A 32 -0.85 -16.98 -20.33
CA THR A 32 -1.03 -16.90 -21.78
C THR A 32 0.10 -16.08 -22.42
N ASN A 33 0.17 -16.07 -23.76
CA ASN A 33 1.15 -15.29 -24.49
C ASN A 33 0.76 -13.81 -24.60
N ARG A 34 1.72 -12.99 -24.99
CA ARG A 34 1.58 -11.54 -25.11
C ARG A 34 0.49 -11.14 -26.12
N GLU A 35 0.40 -11.84 -27.23
CA GLU A 35 -0.55 -11.52 -28.31
C GLU A 35 -2.00 -11.65 -27.85
N GLN A 36 -2.32 -12.66 -27.06
CA GLN A 36 -3.67 -12.85 -26.49
C GLN A 36 -4.03 -11.75 -25.47
N ILE A 37 -3.05 -11.26 -24.72
CA ILE A 37 -3.26 -10.14 -23.79
C ILE A 37 -3.51 -8.85 -24.57
N ASP A 38 -2.71 -8.58 -25.60
CA ASP A 38 -2.87 -7.39 -26.46
C ASP A 38 -4.21 -7.41 -27.19
N GLN A 39 -4.66 -8.58 -27.66
CA GLN A 39 -5.99 -8.74 -28.26
C GLN A 39 -7.11 -8.50 -27.24
N PHE A 40 -6.96 -9.00 -26.02
CA PHE A 40 -7.92 -8.72 -24.95
C PHE A 40 -8.04 -7.22 -24.67
N ILE A 41 -6.90 -6.49 -24.59
CA ILE A 41 -6.90 -5.05 -24.36
C ILE A 41 -7.57 -4.31 -25.53
N LEU A 42 -7.30 -4.74 -26.77
CA LEU A 42 -7.93 -4.18 -27.94
C LEU A 42 -9.45 -4.33 -27.90
N GLU A 43 -9.93 -5.52 -27.54
CA GLU A 43 -11.37 -5.79 -27.43
C GLU A 43 -12.00 -5.01 -26.28
N ALA A 44 -11.32 -4.94 -25.11
CA ALA A 44 -11.75 -4.11 -23.99
C ALA A 44 -11.91 -2.64 -24.38
N ASN A 45 -10.99 -2.12 -25.20
CA ASN A 45 -11.02 -0.74 -25.69
C ASN A 45 -12.10 -0.45 -26.74
N ARG A 46 -12.69 -1.49 -27.34
CA ARG A 46 -13.84 -1.37 -28.27
C ARG A 46 -15.17 -1.29 -27.54
N HIS A 47 -15.23 -1.77 -26.30
CA HIS A 47 -16.48 -1.91 -25.56
C HIS A 47 -17.16 -0.55 -25.24
N HIS A 48 -16.36 0.50 -25.02
CA HIS A 48 -16.88 1.83 -24.73
C HIS A 48 -16.10 2.93 -25.44
N PRO A 49 -16.76 3.95 -26.01
CA PRO A 49 -16.07 4.97 -26.83
C PRO A 49 -15.14 5.86 -26.01
N THR A 50 -15.48 6.17 -24.76
CA THR A 50 -14.73 7.11 -23.91
C THR A 50 -13.82 6.45 -22.87
N ILE A 51 -14.03 5.15 -22.60
CA ILE A 51 -13.19 4.43 -21.63
C ILE A 51 -12.08 3.71 -22.39
N LYS A 52 -10.83 4.03 -22.03
CA LYS A 52 -9.66 3.40 -22.64
C LYS A 52 -8.79 2.75 -21.57
N PHE A 53 -8.36 1.54 -21.89
CA PHE A 53 -7.46 0.74 -21.06
C PHE A 53 -6.05 0.87 -21.57
N THR A 54 -5.12 1.13 -20.70
CA THR A 54 -3.69 1.01 -20.93
C THR A 54 -3.14 -0.10 -20.03
N ALA A 55 -2.16 -0.84 -20.49
CA ALA A 55 -1.60 -1.94 -19.75
C ALA A 55 -0.07 -1.86 -19.68
N GLU A 56 0.46 -2.08 -18.49
CA GLU A 56 1.87 -2.39 -18.28
C GLU A 56 1.99 -3.92 -18.14
N ILE A 57 2.66 -4.56 -19.08
CA ILE A 57 2.78 -6.01 -19.15
C ILE A 57 4.24 -6.39 -18.94
N SER A 58 4.50 -7.24 -17.95
CA SER A 58 5.85 -7.70 -17.63
C SER A 58 5.83 -9.16 -17.18
N GLU A 59 6.86 -9.89 -17.52
CA GLU A 59 7.04 -11.28 -17.08
C GLU A 59 7.73 -11.37 -15.71
N GLU A 60 8.49 -10.37 -15.32
CA GLU A 60 9.33 -10.42 -14.13
C GLU A 60 8.84 -9.56 -12.98
N LYS A 61 8.36 -8.35 -13.27
CA LYS A 61 8.01 -7.38 -12.25
C LYS A 61 6.95 -6.40 -12.74
N THR A 62 5.96 -6.10 -11.90
CA THR A 62 5.02 -4.99 -12.12
C THR A 62 4.77 -4.22 -10.83
N ASN A 63 4.30 -2.99 -10.97
CA ASN A 63 3.88 -2.17 -9.85
C ASN A 63 2.35 -2.14 -9.77
N PHE A 64 1.83 -2.29 -8.55
CA PHE A 64 0.40 -2.13 -8.29
C PHE A 64 0.21 -1.32 -7.02
N LEU A 65 -0.40 -0.15 -7.14
CA LEU A 65 -0.51 0.83 -6.06
C LEU A 65 0.87 1.18 -5.48
N ASP A 66 1.06 0.98 -4.19
CA ASP A 66 2.33 1.22 -3.49
C ASP A 66 3.18 -0.04 -3.29
N THR A 67 2.93 -1.08 -4.11
CA THR A 67 3.70 -2.33 -4.10
C THR A 67 4.31 -2.66 -5.45
N ALA A 68 5.56 -3.08 -5.46
CA ALA A 68 6.18 -3.77 -6.59
C ALA A 68 6.10 -5.28 -6.35
N ILE A 69 5.52 -6.00 -7.30
CA ILE A 69 5.32 -7.46 -7.28
C ILE A 69 6.31 -8.06 -8.28
N PHE A 70 7.09 -9.06 -7.89
CA PHE A 70 8.13 -9.61 -8.74
C PHE A 70 8.41 -11.10 -8.44
N LYS A 71 9.03 -11.77 -9.41
CA LYS A 71 9.53 -13.14 -9.28
C LYS A 71 10.86 -13.10 -8.52
N GLY A 72 10.82 -13.24 -7.20
CA GLY A 72 12.02 -13.40 -6.35
C GLY A 72 12.34 -14.86 -6.08
N GLU A 73 13.25 -15.12 -5.14
CA GLU A 73 13.68 -16.49 -4.80
C GLU A 73 12.53 -17.41 -4.42
N ARG A 74 11.51 -16.89 -3.72
CA ARG A 74 10.33 -17.66 -3.33
C ARG A 74 9.47 -18.07 -4.53
N PHE A 75 9.50 -17.31 -5.61
CA PHE A 75 8.75 -17.67 -6.81
C PHE A 75 9.30 -18.94 -7.45
N TYR A 76 10.61 -19.03 -7.57
CA TYR A 76 11.26 -20.21 -8.20
C TYR A 76 11.21 -21.45 -7.30
N LYS A 77 11.10 -21.27 -5.98
CA LYS A 77 11.04 -22.37 -5.02
C LYS A 77 9.63 -22.84 -4.73
N ASP A 78 8.72 -21.90 -4.48
CA ASP A 78 7.40 -22.17 -3.90
C ASP A 78 6.26 -21.58 -4.75
N SER A 79 6.55 -21.01 -5.93
CA SER A 79 5.59 -20.30 -6.80
C SER A 79 4.90 -19.11 -6.09
N ILE A 80 5.60 -18.47 -5.14
CA ILE A 80 5.09 -17.33 -4.37
C ILE A 80 5.81 -16.05 -4.80
N PHE A 81 5.06 -15.06 -5.29
CA PHE A 81 5.64 -13.75 -5.62
C PHE A 81 6.19 -13.04 -4.40
N ASP A 82 7.28 -12.34 -4.63
CA ASP A 82 7.82 -11.37 -3.68
C ASP A 82 7.21 -10.00 -3.91
N ILE A 83 7.07 -9.24 -2.82
CA ILE A 83 6.61 -7.86 -2.86
C ILE A 83 7.58 -6.95 -2.11
N ARG A 84 7.70 -5.72 -2.59
CA ARG A 84 8.40 -4.63 -1.89
C ARG A 84 7.62 -3.33 -2.03
N THR A 85 7.82 -2.40 -1.11
CA THR A 85 7.25 -1.06 -1.21
C THR A 85 7.71 -0.40 -2.52
N HIS A 86 6.75 0.11 -3.28
CA HIS A 86 7.01 0.92 -4.45
C HIS A 86 6.83 2.39 -4.09
N PHE A 87 7.90 3.17 -4.21
CA PHE A 87 7.85 4.61 -4.13
C PHE A 87 7.82 5.16 -5.55
N LYS A 88 6.88 6.06 -5.84
CA LYS A 88 6.81 6.71 -7.16
C LYS A 88 8.08 7.54 -7.38
N PRO A 89 8.56 7.70 -8.62
CA PRO A 89 9.72 8.57 -8.91
C PRO A 89 9.52 10.03 -8.47
N THR A 90 8.25 10.46 -8.35
CA THR A 90 7.86 11.78 -7.89
C THR A 90 7.69 11.89 -6.37
N GLU A 91 7.97 10.81 -5.61
CA GLU A 91 7.82 10.81 -4.15
C GLU A 91 8.87 11.71 -3.50
N THR A 92 8.41 12.71 -2.79
CA THR A 92 9.26 13.73 -2.14
C THR A 92 9.43 13.49 -0.64
N PHE A 93 8.72 12.52 -0.05
CA PHE A 93 8.70 12.23 1.38
C PHE A 93 8.39 13.45 2.26
N GLN A 94 7.55 14.36 1.74
CA GLN A 94 7.12 15.57 2.44
C GLN A 94 6.09 15.26 3.53
N TYR A 95 6.50 14.45 4.50
CA TYR A 95 5.67 14.13 5.65
C TYR A 95 5.34 15.37 6.48
N THR A 96 4.22 15.30 7.22
CA THR A 96 3.80 16.37 8.13
C THR A 96 4.93 16.73 9.11
N HIS A 97 5.28 18.01 9.18
CA HIS A 97 6.34 18.48 10.09
C HIS A 97 5.93 18.32 11.55
N PHE A 98 6.88 18.01 12.42
CA PHE A 98 6.58 17.78 13.85
C PHE A 98 6.02 19.01 14.55
N SER A 99 6.42 20.23 14.16
CA SER A 99 5.89 21.49 14.71
C SER A 99 4.47 21.83 14.24
N SER A 100 3.89 21.05 13.30
CA SER A 100 2.53 21.29 12.81
C SER A 100 1.50 21.19 13.94
N CYS A 101 0.39 21.94 13.79
CA CYS A 101 -0.69 21.98 14.77
C CYS A 101 -1.58 20.71 14.72
N HIS A 102 -0.96 19.52 14.96
CA HIS A 102 -1.66 18.25 15.08
C HIS A 102 -1.50 17.70 16.49
N ALA A 103 -2.55 17.04 17.00
CA ALA A 103 -2.51 16.40 18.30
C ALA A 103 -1.34 15.39 18.41
N PRO A 104 -0.70 15.25 19.59
CA PRO A 104 0.43 14.32 19.80
C PRO A 104 0.09 12.88 19.40
N GLY A 105 -1.16 12.45 19.66
CA GLY A 105 -1.66 11.12 19.26
C GLY A 105 -1.66 10.89 17.74
N VAL A 106 -1.96 11.93 16.95
CA VAL A 106 -1.93 11.87 15.47
C VAL A 106 -0.51 11.68 14.98
N LYS A 107 0.46 12.44 15.55
CA LYS A 107 1.88 12.32 15.18
C LYS A 107 2.45 10.93 15.51
N LYS A 108 2.10 10.38 16.69
CA LYS A 108 2.45 9.00 17.07
C LYS A 108 1.78 7.99 16.14
N GLY A 109 0.49 8.17 15.88
CA GLY A 109 -0.30 7.31 14.99
C GLY A 109 0.24 7.28 13.56
N PHE A 110 0.72 8.41 13.04
CA PHE A 110 1.37 8.52 11.74
C PHE A 110 2.63 7.65 11.67
N ILE A 111 3.55 7.76 12.65
CA ILE A 111 4.77 6.93 12.68
C ILE A 111 4.42 5.44 12.64
N LYS A 112 3.48 5.02 13.49
CA LYS A 112 3.05 3.61 13.57
C LYS A 112 2.33 3.14 12.31
N GLY A 113 1.47 4.00 11.75
CA GLY A 113 0.72 3.71 10.53
C GLY A 113 1.63 3.47 9.34
N GLU A 114 2.63 4.33 9.14
CA GLU A 114 3.62 4.19 8.08
C GLU A 114 4.50 2.95 8.27
N ALA A 115 4.97 2.68 9.50
CA ALA A 115 5.71 1.46 9.79
C ALA A 115 4.89 0.19 9.49
N LEU A 116 3.58 0.19 9.79
CA LEU A 116 2.67 -0.90 9.44
C LEU A 116 2.45 -1.02 7.92
N ARG A 117 2.40 0.09 7.19
CA ARG A 117 2.36 0.09 5.73
C ARG A 117 3.61 -0.59 5.18
N LEU A 118 4.79 -0.16 5.61
CA LEU A 118 6.07 -0.77 5.22
C LEU A 118 6.12 -2.27 5.57
N LEU A 119 5.61 -2.67 6.74
CA LEU A 119 5.53 -4.08 7.13
C LEU A 119 4.68 -4.91 6.17
N ARG A 120 3.54 -4.39 5.74
CA ARG A 120 2.61 -5.09 4.83
C ARG A 120 3.14 -5.18 3.41
N THR A 121 3.77 -4.12 2.92
CA THR A 121 4.23 -3.99 1.53
C THR A 121 5.62 -4.61 1.26
N ASN A 122 6.28 -5.19 2.26
CA ASN A 122 7.56 -5.89 2.09
C ASN A 122 7.45 -7.36 2.49
N SER A 123 7.85 -8.26 1.60
CA SER A 123 7.89 -9.71 1.87
C SER A 123 9.20 -10.16 2.51
N SER A 124 10.26 -9.36 2.39
CA SER A 124 11.58 -9.62 2.96
C SER A 124 11.85 -8.76 4.19
N LYS A 125 12.47 -9.36 5.22
CA LYS A 125 12.89 -8.65 6.42
C LYS A 125 13.93 -7.57 6.09
N ALA A 126 14.89 -7.89 5.21
CA ALA A 126 15.95 -6.96 4.84
C ALA A 126 15.39 -5.69 4.19
N THR A 127 14.48 -5.83 3.21
CA THR A 127 13.83 -4.67 2.56
C THR A 127 12.93 -3.89 3.51
N PHE A 128 12.27 -4.55 4.45
CA PHE A 128 11.50 -3.88 5.50
C PHE A 128 12.41 -3.02 6.38
N GLU A 129 13.50 -3.59 6.91
CA GLU A 129 14.44 -2.89 7.79
C GLU A 129 15.11 -1.70 7.08
N GLU A 130 15.48 -1.86 5.82
CA GLU A 130 16.00 -0.77 4.97
C GLU A 130 15.00 0.37 4.84
N ASN A 131 13.74 0.06 4.49
CA ASN A 131 12.69 1.07 4.35
C ASN A 131 12.38 1.77 5.69
N VAL A 132 12.38 1.04 6.81
CA VAL A 132 12.24 1.64 8.15
C VAL A 132 13.41 2.56 8.49
N LYS A 133 14.63 2.20 8.11
CA LYS A 133 15.81 3.06 8.28
C LYS A 133 15.69 4.36 7.48
N ASN A 134 15.25 4.26 6.21
CA ASN A 134 15.01 5.42 5.36
C ASN A 134 13.88 6.30 5.92
N PHE A 135 12.80 5.70 6.35
CA PHE A 135 11.68 6.42 6.98
C PHE A 135 12.13 7.18 8.25
N ARG A 136 12.97 6.56 9.09
CA ARG A 136 13.57 7.22 10.25
C ARG A 136 14.36 8.48 9.86
N SER A 137 15.14 8.42 8.77
CA SER A 137 15.89 9.56 8.26
C SER A 137 14.96 10.70 7.82
N HIS A 138 13.87 10.37 7.11
CA HIS A 138 12.87 11.34 6.71
C HIS A 138 12.17 11.99 7.91
N LEU A 139 11.86 11.21 8.97
CA LEU A 139 11.26 11.75 10.19
C LEU A 139 12.19 12.77 10.88
N ARG A 140 13.51 12.52 10.91
CA ARG A 140 14.49 13.48 11.45
C ARG A 140 14.49 14.79 10.68
N VAL A 141 14.49 14.74 9.36
CA VAL A 141 14.39 15.94 8.50
C VAL A 141 13.09 16.70 8.76
N ARG A 142 12.01 16.02 9.14
CA ARG A 142 10.71 16.62 9.48
C ARG A 142 10.59 17.01 10.97
N GLY A 143 11.72 17.03 11.72
CA GLY A 143 11.79 17.51 13.08
C GLY A 143 11.23 16.58 14.16
N TYR A 144 10.98 15.29 13.85
CA TYR A 144 10.50 14.35 14.84
C TYR A 144 11.61 14.00 15.86
N PRO A 145 11.34 14.12 17.17
CA PRO A 145 12.32 13.80 18.20
C PRO A 145 12.70 12.31 18.19
N ASP A 146 14.00 12.02 18.31
CA ASP A 146 14.50 10.65 18.31
C ASP A 146 13.90 9.78 19.44
N ASN A 147 13.62 10.36 20.61
CA ASN A 147 12.98 9.64 21.72
C ASN A 147 11.58 9.13 21.35
N LEU A 148 10.78 9.92 20.62
CA LEU A 148 9.47 9.51 20.14
C LEU A 148 9.59 8.42 19.07
N VAL A 149 10.48 8.63 18.10
CA VAL A 149 10.71 7.68 17.00
C VAL A 149 11.22 6.34 17.53
N ASN A 150 12.19 6.37 18.45
CA ASN A 150 12.75 5.18 19.09
C ASN A 150 11.74 4.43 19.99
N LYS A 151 10.72 5.11 20.48
CA LYS A 151 9.65 4.49 21.26
C LYS A 151 8.64 3.78 20.35
N VAL A 152 8.31 4.37 19.21
CA VAL A 152 7.16 3.91 18.38
C VAL A 152 7.58 2.91 17.30
N LEU A 153 8.68 3.13 16.59
CA LEU A 153 9.09 2.26 15.49
C LEU A 153 9.32 0.79 15.92
N PRO A 154 9.97 0.50 17.07
CA PRO A 154 10.18 -0.88 17.51
C PRO A 154 8.90 -1.62 17.92
N GLU A 155 7.77 -0.92 18.07
CA GLU A 155 6.46 -1.57 18.30
C GLU A 155 6.00 -2.39 17.07
N VAL A 156 6.58 -2.14 15.90
CA VAL A 156 6.23 -2.83 14.64
C VAL A 156 7.38 -3.76 14.26
N LYS A 157 7.18 -5.05 14.44
CA LYS A 157 8.20 -6.08 14.18
C LYS A 157 7.85 -6.86 12.92
N PHE A 158 8.88 -7.29 12.17
CA PHE A 158 8.66 -8.09 10.96
C PHE A 158 7.95 -9.42 11.25
N THR A 159 8.14 -10.00 12.44
CA THR A 159 7.45 -11.20 12.91
C THR A 159 5.92 -11.05 12.91
N ASP A 160 5.42 -9.83 13.08
CA ASP A 160 3.98 -9.55 13.18
C ASP A 160 3.32 -9.40 11.80
N ARG A 161 4.09 -9.55 10.71
CA ARG A 161 3.60 -9.36 9.34
C ARG A 161 2.40 -10.25 9.03
N LYS A 162 2.44 -11.52 9.43
CA LYS A 162 1.34 -12.46 9.15
C LYS A 162 0.02 -11.99 9.79
N SER A 163 0.06 -11.51 11.02
CA SER A 163 -1.12 -10.96 11.71
C SER A 163 -1.53 -9.60 11.15
N ALA A 164 -0.55 -8.77 10.73
CA ALA A 164 -0.81 -7.46 10.15
C ALA A 164 -1.49 -7.53 8.77
N LEU A 165 -1.36 -8.65 8.05
CA LEU A 165 -2.02 -8.90 6.76
C LEU A 165 -3.45 -9.45 6.93
N GLN A 166 -3.82 -9.94 8.10
CA GLN A 166 -5.18 -10.42 8.35
C GLN A 166 -6.14 -9.22 8.46
N GLN A 167 -7.28 -9.34 7.80
CA GLN A 167 -8.37 -8.37 7.98
C GLN A 167 -8.89 -8.47 9.41
N LYS A 168 -8.84 -7.36 10.12
CA LYS A 168 -9.52 -7.28 11.42
C LYS A 168 -11.03 -7.23 11.17
N PRO A 169 -11.84 -8.00 11.93
CA PRO A 169 -13.28 -7.87 11.85
C PRO A 169 -13.67 -6.41 12.11
N GLN A 170 -14.57 -5.89 11.27
CA GLN A 170 -15.11 -4.55 11.48
C GLN A 170 -15.81 -4.53 12.83
N LYS A 171 -15.32 -3.68 13.73
CA LYS A 171 -16.08 -3.39 14.96
C LYS A 171 -17.35 -2.68 14.57
N VAL A 172 -18.48 -3.30 14.79
CA VAL A 172 -19.78 -2.64 14.68
C VAL A 172 -19.78 -1.48 15.66
N LYS A 173 -19.74 -0.26 15.15
CA LYS A 173 -19.88 0.95 15.98
C LYS A 173 -21.35 1.10 16.29
N ASN A 174 -21.80 0.59 17.43
CA ASN A 174 -23.16 0.79 17.89
C ASN A 174 -23.40 2.28 18.14
N GLY A 175 -24.15 2.94 17.25
CA GLY A 175 -24.88 4.16 17.51
C GLY A 175 -24.14 5.43 17.95
N LEU A 176 -22.82 5.42 18.02
CA LEU A 176 -22.02 6.60 18.40
C LEU A 176 -21.90 7.54 17.19
N MET A 177 -22.52 8.70 17.31
CA MET A 177 -22.32 9.78 16.35
C MET A 177 -20.94 10.41 16.61
N PRO A 178 -20.00 10.39 15.63
CA PRO A 178 -18.68 10.98 15.84
C PRO A 178 -18.82 12.50 15.89
N PHE A 179 -18.41 13.12 16.99
CA PHE A 179 -18.25 14.57 17.06
C PHE A 179 -16.84 14.92 16.58
N VAL A 180 -16.78 15.63 15.44
CA VAL A 180 -15.50 16.08 14.87
C VAL A 180 -15.28 17.53 15.26
N THR A 181 -14.18 17.82 15.98
CA THR A 181 -13.79 19.17 16.34
C THR A 181 -12.36 19.44 15.90
N GLN A 182 -12.02 20.72 15.74
CA GLN A 182 -10.66 21.13 15.44
C GLN A 182 -9.79 21.00 16.69
N TYR A 183 -8.60 20.41 16.53
CA TYR A 183 -7.62 20.34 17.61
C TYR A 183 -7.13 21.74 18.00
N ASN A 184 -7.27 22.07 19.28
CA ASN A 184 -6.72 23.31 19.86
C ASN A 184 -5.72 22.95 20.97
N PRO A 185 -4.42 23.27 20.80
CA PRO A 185 -3.39 22.96 21.80
C PRO A 185 -3.59 23.69 23.13
N SER A 186 -4.34 24.79 23.17
CA SER A 186 -4.67 25.55 24.37
C SER A 186 -5.82 24.91 25.18
N VAL A 187 -6.50 23.91 24.63
CA VAL A 187 -7.61 23.20 25.30
C VAL A 187 -7.35 21.69 25.21
N PRO A 188 -6.35 21.16 25.92
CA PRO A 188 -5.87 19.79 25.74
C PRO A 188 -6.87 18.71 26.20
N ASN A 189 -7.88 19.04 26.97
CA ASN A 189 -8.80 18.09 27.59
C ASN A 189 -10.26 18.49 27.33
N LEU A 190 -10.67 18.59 26.06
CA LEU A 190 -12.10 18.51 25.78
C LEU A 190 -12.59 17.11 26.18
N LEU A 191 -13.19 17.04 27.38
CA LEU A 191 -13.88 15.85 27.84
C LEU A 191 -15.02 15.56 26.85
N ILE A 192 -14.86 14.44 26.14
CA ILE A 192 -15.95 13.83 25.38
C ILE A 192 -16.84 13.18 26.44
N PHE A 193 -17.99 13.77 26.69
CA PHE A 193 -19.08 13.17 27.46
C PHE A 193 -19.72 12.04 26.67
#